data_662ff9c7473796068422fdc0fed3d04d
#
_entry.id   662ff9c7473796068422fdc0fed3d04d
#
_cell.length_a   1.000
_cell.length_b   1.000
_cell.length_c   1.000
_cell.angle_alpha   90.00
_cell.angle_beta   90.00
_cell.angle_gamma   90.00
#
_symmetry.space_group_name_H-M   'P 1'
#
loop_
_entity.id
_entity.type
_entity.pdbx_description
1 polymer ?
#
loop_
_entity_poly.entity_id
_entity_poly.type
_entity_poly.pdbx_seq_one_letter_code
_entity_poly.pdbx_strand_id
1 'polypeptide(L)'
;MTQVSIPPADPPPGPAGTPGTVRVAAGTAADGAGGGPPPGGPIERFMSALIRKLAWSRLSDPKVAISVSGAGLALGMLLGATAPNAETLPIRLPLSTLLPSLTGQHVLASLMLYTGDVLACLGLAGMLWAHSQGWRPNPRHLLLISSAVVAVMVCLTPVGSSDTASYAAYGRIASLGGNPYLTNPLHFLGRHSQYFQVVGSLWKRQPSVYGPYATAIQSFAASIGGHNVATTIWVLMILNGIAFIGVGVLLLKTSDDPVRATLFWTANPVLIQQLVSGGHLDTLVAAAAICAIQVARRLPNVGGDVLVGMLIGVACGIKIYAVLIGLGLAWPLLRRHEWMRTARIAAVSLVTLAIGYSAYGVRALKPVFGGLQLVTLPSPWRVFELTGLALGVQKDILTTIISLAWPILLIVVAWLIYKRISSDQPREVVAPFALTFAWILVAPWVFAWYTAVAWAALTQVPRNRMTRWLAIVTVFLALCLSSGGQARL
;
A
#
# COMPACT_ATOMS: atom_id res chain seq x y z
N MET A 1 -48.96 44.01 33.06
CA MET A 1 -48.55 45.25 33.80
C MET A 1 -47.10 44.99 34.20
N THR A 2 -46.04 45.63 33.79
CA THR A 2 -45.77 46.91 33.15
C THR A 2 -44.48 46.76 32.32
N GLN A 3 -44.51 47.22 31.08
CA GLN A 3 -43.33 47.36 30.21
C GLN A 3 -42.42 48.45 30.80
N VAL A 4 -41.09 48.19 30.77
CA VAL A 4 -40.06 49.23 30.89
C VAL A 4 -39.22 49.18 29.63
N SER A 5 -39.36 50.19 28.80
CA SER A 5 -38.58 50.49 27.62
C SER A 5 -37.26 51.18 27.97
N ILE A 6 -36.14 50.78 27.40
CA ILE A 6 -34.84 51.43 27.48
C ILE A 6 -34.54 52.08 26.12
N PRO A 7 -34.15 53.35 26.05
CA PRO A 7 -33.84 54.08 24.81
C PRO A 7 -32.43 53.76 24.28
N PRO A 8 -32.16 54.02 22.98
CA PRO A 8 -30.86 53.72 22.34
C PRO A 8 -29.81 54.77 22.67
N ALA A 9 -28.55 54.32 22.72
CA ALA A 9 -27.35 55.13 22.96
C ALA A 9 -26.84 55.77 21.67
N ASP A 10 -26.37 57.06 21.81
CA ASP A 10 -25.79 57.88 20.73
C ASP A 10 -24.42 57.40 20.26
N PRO A 11 -24.03 57.71 18.99
CA PRO A 11 -22.73 57.36 18.44
C PRO A 11 -21.66 58.38 18.85
N PRO A 12 -20.38 57.98 18.93
CA PRO A 12 -19.27 58.89 19.29
C PRO A 12 -18.79 59.78 18.12
N PRO A 13 -18.20 60.97 18.42
CA PRO A 13 -17.80 61.94 17.42
C PRO A 13 -16.47 61.61 16.73
N GLY A 14 -16.36 62.02 15.45
CA GLY A 14 -15.19 61.83 14.62
C GLY A 14 -14.06 62.87 14.93
N PRO A 15 -12.81 62.54 14.62
CA PRO A 15 -11.69 63.47 14.79
C PRO A 15 -11.44 64.33 13.55
N ALA A 16 -11.10 65.62 13.83
CA ALA A 16 -10.67 66.59 12.88
C ALA A 16 -9.14 66.62 12.74
N GLY A 17 -8.66 66.97 11.55
CA GLY A 17 -7.39 67.68 11.38
C GLY A 17 -6.25 66.94 10.68
N THR A 18 -6.10 67.15 9.36
CA THR A 18 -4.82 67.16 8.61
C THR A 18 -4.03 68.47 8.91
N PRO A 19 -2.67 68.60 8.74
CA PRO A 19 -2.02 68.42 7.44
C PRO A 19 -0.57 67.88 7.47
N GLY A 20 -0.03 67.45 6.33
CA GLY A 20 1.41 67.19 6.17
C GLY A 20 1.76 66.35 4.96
N THR A 21 1.79 67.02 3.78
CA THR A 21 2.34 66.41 2.54
C THR A 21 3.83 66.17 2.63
N VAL A 22 4.28 64.91 2.47
CA VAL A 22 5.61 64.57 2.01
C VAL A 22 5.49 63.68 0.80
N ARG A 23 5.88 64.23 -0.37
CA ARG A 23 6.09 63.41 -1.61
C ARG A 23 7.28 62.51 -1.38
N VAL A 24 7.08 61.22 -1.53
CA VAL A 24 8.14 60.23 -1.81
C VAL A 24 7.78 59.51 -3.10
N ALA A 25 8.79 59.37 -3.92
CA ALA A 25 8.78 58.95 -5.31
C ALA A 25 8.08 57.62 -5.58
N ALA A 26 7.47 57.56 -6.75
CA ALA A 26 6.96 56.32 -7.35
C ALA A 26 8.08 55.31 -7.56
N GLY A 27 8.09 54.32 -6.71
CA GLY A 27 8.79 53.06 -6.94
C GLY A 27 7.79 52.05 -7.54
N THR A 28 8.09 51.57 -8.73
CA THR A 28 7.39 50.58 -9.49
C THR A 28 7.01 49.38 -8.61
N ALA A 29 5.73 49.06 -8.56
CA ALA A 29 5.22 47.82 -7.98
C ALA A 29 5.73 46.64 -8.81
N ALA A 30 6.70 45.94 -8.26
CA ALA A 30 7.11 44.62 -8.75
C ALA A 30 6.26 43.55 -8.07
N ASP A 31 5.56 42.86 -8.88
CA ASP A 31 5.06 41.47 -8.79
C ASP A 31 5.02 40.79 -7.43
N GLY A 32 3.81 40.46 -7.02
CA GLY A 32 3.52 39.53 -5.95
C GLY A 32 4.20 38.18 -6.21
N ALA A 33 5.32 37.95 -5.56
CA ALA A 33 6.02 36.67 -5.52
C ALA A 33 5.13 35.66 -4.78
N GLY A 34 4.48 34.81 -5.56
CA GLY A 34 3.96 33.55 -5.06
C GLY A 34 5.09 32.78 -4.41
N GLY A 35 5.02 32.58 -3.08
CA GLY A 35 5.98 31.80 -2.32
C GLY A 35 6.05 30.36 -2.83
N GLY A 36 6.94 30.10 -3.79
CA GLY A 36 7.32 28.76 -4.18
C GLY A 36 7.99 28.05 -3.00
N PRO A 37 7.83 26.75 -2.87
CA PRO A 37 8.46 25.99 -1.81
C PRO A 37 9.99 26.19 -1.86
N PRO A 38 10.69 26.18 -0.70
CA PRO A 38 12.12 26.43 -0.62
C PRO A 38 12.90 25.47 -1.52
N PRO A 39 14.05 25.88 -2.08
CA PRO A 39 14.82 25.08 -3.03
C PRO A 39 15.30 23.79 -2.36
N GLY A 40 15.00 22.65 -2.99
CA GLY A 40 15.40 21.32 -2.52
C GLY A 40 16.92 21.16 -2.40
N GLY A 41 17.33 20.15 -1.59
CA GLY A 41 18.75 19.82 -1.37
C GLY A 41 19.50 19.41 -2.66
N PRO A 42 20.83 19.21 -2.60
CA PRO A 42 21.66 18.87 -3.77
C PRO A 42 21.16 17.66 -4.55
N ILE A 43 20.70 16.62 -3.87
CA ILE A 43 20.13 15.38 -4.47
C ILE A 43 18.84 15.70 -5.21
N GLU A 44 18.00 16.55 -4.64
CA GLU A 44 16.71 16.92 -5.24
C GLU A 44 16.92 17.81 -6.49
N ARG A 45 17.96 18.63 -6.52
CA ARG A 45 18.38 19.40 -7.69
C ARG A 45 18.98 18.52 -8.78
N PHE A 46 19.83 17.57 -8.41
CA PHE A 46 20.42 16.59 -9.36
C PHE A 46 19.34 15.73 -10.00
N MET A 47 18.43 15.15 -9.21
CA MET A 47 17.30 14.37 -9.71
C MET A 47 16.37 15.21 -10.61
N SER A 48 16.11 16.46 -10.24
CA SER A 48 15.30 17.37 -11.05
C SER A 48 15.98 17.76 -12.37
N ALA A 49 17.31 17.82 -12.40
CA ALA A 49 18.09 18.09 -13.63
C ALA A 49 18.16 16.84 -14.52
N LEU A 50 18.37 15.66 -13.94
CA LEU A 50 18.36 14.38 -14.64
C LEU A 50 16.99 14.10 -15.26
N ILE A 51 15.92 14.34 -14.51
CA ILE A 51 14.53 14.23 -14.96
C ILE A 51 14.26 15.22 -16.12
N ARG A 52 14.84 16.42 -16.11
CA ARG A 52 14.69 17.39 -17.19
C ARG A 52 15.50 17.06 -18.46
N LYS A 53 16.62 16.37 -18.33
CA LYS A 53 17.49 15.99 -19.48
C LYS A 53 17.05 14.73 -20.21
N LEU A 54 16.43 13.78 -19.51
CA LEU A 54 15.82 12.61 -20.13
C LEU A 54 14.54 13.07 -20.86
N ALA A 55 14.24 12.55 -22.03
CA ALA A 55 13.16 12.93 -22.95
C ALA A 55 11.72 12.93 -22.37
N TRP A 56 11.56 13.55 -21.19
CA TRP A 56 10.32 13.64 -20.44
C TRP A 56 9.25 14.51 -21.12
N SER A 57 9.65 15.31 -22.13
CA SER A 57 8.69 16.11 -22.90
C SER A 57 7.57 15.27 -23.54
N ARG A 58 7.88 14.05 -23.98
CA ARG A 58 6.85 13.13 -24.53
C ARG A 58 6.08 12.37 -23.47
N LEU A 59 6.74 11.88 -22.41
CA LEU A 59 6.08 11.18 -21.30
C LEU A 59 5.21 12.11 -20.43
N SER A 60 5.39 13.42 -20.50
CA SER A 60 4.52 14.41 -19.85
C SER A 60 3.20 14.62 -20.61
N ASP A 61 3.08 14.15 -21.86
CA ASP A 61 1.80 14.08 -22.55
C ASP A 61 0.92 13.00 -21.90
N PRO A 62 -0.25 13.36 -21.38
CA PRO A 62 -1.13 12.40 -20.71
C PRO A 62 -1.52 11.21 -21.58
N LYS A 63 -1.67 11.40 -22.89
CA LYS A 63 -2.01 10.33 -23.84
C LYS A 63 -0.88 9.31 -23.92
N VAL A 64 0.36 9.78 -24.01
CA VAL A 64 1.55 8.93 -24.04
C VAL A 64 1.69 8.18 -22.71
N ALA A 65 1.54 8.87 -21.56
CA ALA A 65 1.63 8.25 -20.24
C ALA A 65 0.58 7.14 -20.04
N ILE A 66 -0.67 7.37 -20.47
CA ILE A 66 -1.74 6.36 -20.40
C ILE A 66 -1.42 5.18 -21.34
N SER A 67 -0.95 5.45 -22.56
CA SER A 67 -0.60 4.40 -23.53
C SER A 67 0.55 3.53 -23.01
N VAL A 68 1.57 4.13 -22.41
CA VAL A 68 2.71 3.42 -21.81
C VAL A 68 2.25 2.58 -20.61
N SER A 69 1.37 3.13 -19.74
CA SER A 69 0.74 2.37 -18.65
C SER A 69 -0.06 1.18 -19.18
N GLY A 70 -0.88 1.40 -20.20
CA GLY A 70 -1.68 0.37 -20.85
C GLY A 70 -0.83 -0.74 -21.47
N ALA A 71 0.27 -0.38 -22.13
CA ALA A 71 1.21 -1.36 -22.70
C ALA A 71 1.87 -2.21 -21.59
N GLY A 72 2.28 -1.60 -20.46
CA GLY A 72 2.80 -2.34 -19.31
C GLY A 72 1.79 -3.34 -18.73
N LEU A 73 0.54 -2.90 -18.53
CA LEU A 73 -0.53 -3.77 -18.05
C LEU A 73 -0.87 -4.87 -19.07
N ALA A 74 -0.86 -4.57 -20.38
CA ALA A 74 -1.09 -5.55 -21.43
C ALA A 74 -0.04 -6.67 -21.46
N LEU A 75 1.24 -6.34 -21.23
CA LEU A 75 2.29 -7.36 -21.08
C LEU A 75 2.05 -8.26 -19.87
N GLY A 76 1.66 -7.70 -18.70
CA GLY A 76 1.26 -8.49 -17.54
C GLY A 76 0.06 -9.39 -17.81
N MET A 77 -0.98 -8.87 -18.50
CA MET A 77 -2.13 -9.68 -18.92
C MET A 77 -1.73 -10.78 -19.89
N LEU A 78 -0.85 -10.49 -20.85
CA LEU A 78 -0.37 -11.49 -21.81
C LEU A 78 0.42 -12.60 -21.13
N LEU A 79 1.27 -12.27 -20.14
CA LEU A 79 1.95 -13.26 -19.31
C LEU A 79 0.97 -14.15 -18.57
N GLY A 80 -0.03 -13.58 -17.89
CA GLY A 80 -1.06 -14.36 -17.21
C GLY A 80 -1.88 -15.22 -18.17
N ALA A 81 -2.18 -14.73 -19.38
CA ALA A 81 -2.93 -15.46 -20.41
C ALA A 81 -2.14 -16.62 -21.02
N THR A 82 -0.81 -16.53 -21.08
CA THR A 82 0.11 -17.56 -21.62
C THR A 82 0.68 -18.47 -20.54
N ALA A 83 0.04 -18.55 -19.39
CA ALA A 83 0.43 -19.47 -18.31
C ALA A 83 0.21 -20.94 -18.74
N PRO A 84 1.00 -21.90 -18.21
CA PRO A 84 2.14 -21.67 -17.32
C PRO A 84 3.39 -21.18 -18.07
N ASN A 85 4.15 -20.31 -17.40
CA ASN A 85 5.46 -19.82 -17.85
C ASN A 85 6.36 -19.55 -16.64
N ALA A 86 7.58 -19.04 -16.87
CA ALA A 86 8.57 -18.82 -15.82
C ALA A 86 8.13 -17.82 -14.74
N GLU A 87 7.20 -16.91 -15.06
CA GLU A 87 6.76 -15.81 -14.21
C GLU A 87 5.34 -16.01 -13.64
N THR A 88 4.74 -17.20 -13.88
CA THR A 88 3.40 -17.54 -13.41
C THR A 88 3.41 -18.85 -12.62
N LEU A 89 2.31 -19.09 -11.90
CA LEU A 89 2.08 -20.39 -11.29
C LEU A 89 1.85 -21.49 -12.38
N PRO A 90 2.18 -22.77 -12.09
CA PRO A 90 1.95 -23.88 -13.02
C PRO A 90 0.47 -24.35 -13.04
N ILE A 91 -0.43 -23.37 -13.16
CA ILE A 91 -1.89 -23.58 -13.25
C ILE A 91 -2.44 -22.68 -14.37
N ARG A 92 -3.70 -22.91 -14.73
CA ARG A 92 -4.47 -22.07 -15.65
C ARG A 92 -5.76 -21.62 -15.00
N LEU A 93 -6.00 -20.31 -14.99
CA LEU A 93 -7.28 -19.70 -14.66
C LEU A 93 -8.14 -19.54 -15.94
N PRO A 94 -9.43 -19.21 -15.84
CA PRO A 94 -10.35 -19.26 -16.96
C PRO A 94 -9.86 -18.60 -18.25
N LEU A 95 -9.35 -17.38 -18.21
CA LEU A 95 -8.84 -16.68 -19.40
C LEU A 95 -7.43 -17.13 -19.82
N SER A 96 -6.68 -17.78 -18.95
CA SER A 96 -5.36 -18.34 -19.27
C SER A 96 -5.45 -19.61 -20.13
N THR A 97 -6.64 -20.11 -20.40
CA THR A 97 -6.86 -21.24 -21.29
C THR A 97 -6.99 -20.82 -22.76
N LEU A 98 -7.15 -19.55 -23.04
CA LEU A 98 -7.41 -19.01 -24.38
C LEU A 98 -6.16 -18.94 -25.28
N LEU A 99 -4.97 -18.86 -24.68
CA LEU A 99 -3.71 -18.76 -25.40
C LEU A 99 -2.80 -19.95 -25.10
N PRO A 100 -1.91 -20.31 -26.04
CA PRO A 100 -0.87 -21.33 -25.78
C PRO A 100 0.07 -20.89 -24.68
N SER A 101 0.61 -21.84 -23.93
CA SER A 101 1.57 -21.56 -22.85
C SER A 101 2.94 -21.18 -23.41
N LEU A 102 3.66 -20.31 -22.66
CA LEU A 102 5.06 -20.00 -22.90
C LEU A 102 5.99 -20.92 -22.08
N THR A 103 5.58 -22.15 -21.82
CA THR A 103 6.41 -23.16 -21.14
C THR A 103 7.72 -23.36 -21.91
N GLY A 104 8.86 -23.28 -21.17
CA GLY A 104 10.20 -23.38 -21.78
C GLY A 104 10.73 -22.05 -22.35
N GLN A 105 9.92 -21.02 -22.52
CA GLN A 105 10.35 -19.69 -23.01
C GLN A 105 10.73 -18.75 -21.84
N HIS A 106 11.66 -19.18 -21.00
CA HIS A 106 12.00 -18.46 -19.75
C HIS A 106 12.48 -17.03 -20.01
N VAL A 107 13.39 -16.83 -20.97
CA VAL A 107 13.93 -15.51 -21.29
C VAL A 107 12.83 -14.57 -21.79
N LEU A 108 11.95 -15.06 -22.66
CA LEU A 108 10.87 -14.25 -23.21
C LEU A 108 9.89 -13.85 -22.10
N ALA A 109 9.49 -14.78 -21.22
CA ALA A 109 8.58 -14.49 -20.10
C ALA A 109 9.17 -13.45 -19.14
N SER A 110 10.43 -13.61 -18.75
CA SER A 110 11.11 -12.66 -17.87
C SER A 110 11.29 -11.28 -18.55
N LEU A 111 11.64 -11.24 -19.84
CA LEU A 111 11.73 -9.98 -20.58
C LEU A 111 10.40 -9.25 -20.64
N MET A 112 9.28 -9.98 -20.86
CA MET A 112 7.94 -9.40 -20.86
C MET A 112 7.57 -8.84 -19.48
N LEU A 113 7.89 -9.56 -18.39
CA LEU A 113 7.63 -9.09 -17.02
C LEU A 113 8.39 -7.79 -16.73
N TYR A 114 9.73 -7.80 -16.91
CA TYR A 114 10.55 -6.62 -16.64
C TYR A 114 10.17 -5.42 -17.53
N THR A 115 9.90 -5.66 -18.81
CA THR A 115 9.43 -4.60 -19.70
C THR A 115 8.08 -4.06 -19.25
N GLY A 116 7.16 -4.93 -18.86
CA GLY A 116 5.85 -4.56 -18.31
C GLY A 116 5.98 -3.69 -17.05
N ASP A 117 6.84 -4.08 -16.10
CA ASP A 117 7.10 -3.33 -14.87
C ASP A 117 7.72 -1.95 -15.16
N VAL A 118 8.72 -1.90 -16.06
CA VAL A 118 9.34 -0.62 -16.47
C VAL A 118 8.30 0.31 -17.12
N LEU A 119 7.49 -0.21 -18.03
CA LEU A 119 6.44 0.59 -18.68
C LEU A 119 5.37 1.05 -17.69
N ALA A 120 4.95 0.20 -16.74
CA ALA A 120 4.03 0.58 -15.68
C ALA A 120 4.62 1.72 -14.80
N CYS A 121 5.89 1.63 -14.44
CA CYS A 121 6.60 2.64 -13.68
C CYS A 121 6.73 3.98 -14.44
N LEU A 122 7.10 3.93 -15.71
CA LEU A 122 7.20 5.12 -16.57
C LEU A 122 5.83 5.76 -16.79
N GLY A 123 4.82 4.95 -17.03
CA GLY A 123 3.44 5.40 -17.20
C GLY A 123 2.91 6.08 -15.92
N LEU A 124 3.14 5.49 -14.75
CA LEU A 124 2.79 6.10 -13.46
C LEU A 124 3.48 7.45 -13.30
N ALA A 125 4.79 7.51 -13.51
CA ALA A 125 5.56 8.74 -13.39
C ALA A 125 5.06 9.83 -14.36
N GLY A 126 4.77 9.47 -15.61
CA GLY A 126 4.19 10.36 -16.62
C GLY A 126 2.81 10.89 -16.23
N MET A 127 1.89 10.03 -15.76
CA MET A 127 0.56 10.44 -15.32
C MET A 127 0.62 11.36 -14.09
N LEU A 128 1.47 11.07 -13.11
CA LEU A 128 1.65 11.92 -11.93
C LEU A 128 2.26 13.27 -12.30
N TRP A 129 3.20 13.28 -13.25
CA TRP A 129 3.78 14.51 -13.79
C TRP A 129 2.73 15.34 -14.53
N ALA A 130 1.99 14.75 -15.48
CA ALA A 130 0.93 15.43 -16.20
C ALA A 130 -0.12 16.02 -15.25
N HIS A 131 -0.52 15.25 -14.22
CA HIS A 131 -1.41 15.75 -13.18
C HIS A 131 -0.82 16.95 -12.41
N SER A 132 0.48 16.93 -12.14
CA SER A 132 1.16 18.08 -11.50
C SER A 132 1.17 19.34 -12.37
N GLN A 133 1.13 19.18 -13.71
CA GLN A 133 1.04 20.25 -14.69
C GLN A 133 -0.40 20.69 -15.01
N GLY A 134 -1.39 20.19 -14.29
CA GLY A 134 -2.77 20.60 -14.44
C GLY A 134 -3.67 19.65 -15.21
N TRP A 135 -3.17 18.51 -15.68
CA TRP A 135 -4.05 17.51 -16.29
C TRP A 135 -5.11 17.00 -15.31
N ARG A 136 -6.38 17.05 -15.75
CA ARG A 136 -7.54 16.68 -14.94
C ARG A 136 -8.46 15.75 -15.73
N PRO A 137 -8.13 14.45 -15.83
CA PRO A 137 -9.00 13.46 -16.46
C PRO A 137 -10.29 13.28 -15.66
N ASN A 138 -11.33 12.72 -16.33
CA ASN A 138 -12.52 12.31 -15.62
C ASN A 138 -12.21 11.09 -14.71
N PRO A 139 -12.30 11.22 -13.39
CA PRO A 139 -11.91 10.15 -12.46
C PRO A 139 -12.86 8.95 -12.52
N ARG A 140 -14.13 9.14 -12.91
CA ARG A 140 -15.10 8.04 -13.08
C ARG A 140 -14.76 7.19 -14.30
N HIS A 141 -14.31 7.81 -15.42
CA HIS A 141 -13.86 7.07 -16.59
C HIS A 141 -12.58 6.28 -16.26
N LEU A 142 -11.63 6.87 -15.56
CA LEU A 142 -10.44 6.15 -15.11
C LEU A 142 -10.79 4.96 -14.21
N LEU A 143 -11.68 5.16 -13.25
CA LEU A 143 -12.17 4.07 -12.38
C LEU A 143 -12.81 2.96 -13.21
N LEU A 144 -13.68 3.28 -14.16
CA LEU A 144 -14.37 2.29 -15.01
C LEU A 144 -13.39 1.49 -15.85
N ILE A 145 -12.46 2.16 -16.56
CA ILE A 145 -11.45 1.50 -17.39
C ILE A 145 -10.56 0.60 -16.52
N SER A 146 -10.07 1.11 -15.40
CA SER A 146 -9.24 0.32 -14.49
C SER A 146 -9.99 -0.87 -13.89
N SER A 147 -11.28 -0.71 -13.60
CA SER A 147 -12.12 -1.81 -13.11
C SER A 147 -12.30 -2.90 -14.16
N ALA A 148 -12.43 -2.53 -15.45
CA ALA A 148 -12.47 -3.49 -16.55
C ALA A 148 -11.14 -4.26 -16.68
N VAL A 149 -10.00 -3.56 -16.56
CA VAL A 149 -8.66 -4.18 -16.52
C VAL A 149 -8.54 -5.15 -15.34
N VAL A 150 -8.95 -4.76 -14.14
CA VAL A 150 -8.96 -5.61 -12.94
C VAL A 150 -9.85 -6.84 -13.16
N ALA A 151 -11.04 -6.68 -13.73
CA ALA A 151 -11.96 -7.80 -14.00
C ALA A 151 -11.36 -8.84 -14.97
N VAL A 152 -10.58 -8.40 -15.96
CA VAL A 152 -9.82 -9.31 -16.82
C VAL A 152 -8.69 -9.97 -16.06
N MET A 153 -7.88 -9.19 -15.31
CA MET A 153 -6.70 -9.71 -14.60
C MET A 153 -7.04 -10.75 -13.54
N VAL A 154 -8.16 -10.63 -12.83
CA VAL A 154 -8.55 -11.65 -11.83
C VAL A 154 -8.93 -13.00 -12.45
N CYS A 155 -9.19 -13.04 -13.76
CA CYS A 155 -9.44 -14.26 -14.51
C CYS A 155 -8.18 -14.83 -15.19
N LEU A 156 -7.03 -14.18 -15.03
CA LEU A 156 -5.73 -14.61 -15.53
C LEU A 156 -4.89 -15.20 -14.41
N THR A 157 -3.99 -16.12 -14.76
CA THR A 157 -3.05 -16.71 -13.79
C THR A 157 -2.17 -15.63 -13.16
N PRO A 158 -1.98 -15.62 -11.82
CA PRO A 158 -1.16 -14.64 -11.14
C PRO A 158 0.25 -14.56 -11.71
N VAL A 159 0.77 -13.33 -11.83
CA VAL A 159 2.08 -13.01 -12.43
C VAL A 159 3.00 -12.38 -11.40
N GLY A 160 4.28 -12.71 -11.42
CA GLY A 160 5.32 -12.07 -10.64
C GLY A 160 5.35 -12.44 -9.16
N SER A 161 4.44 -13.32 -8.69
CA SER A 161 4.42 -13.79 -7.30
C SER A 161 3.83 -15.17 -7.15
N SER A 162 4.38 -15.96 -6.22
CA SER A 162 3.83 -17.26 -5.82
C SER A 162 3.02 -17.22 -4.51
N ASP A 163 2.75 -16.04 -3.97
CA ASP A 163 2.08 -15.87 -2.68
C ASP A 163 0.67 -16.46 -2.67
N THR A 164 -0.09 -16.30 -3.76
CA THR A 164 -1.44 -16.87 -3.89
C THR A 164 -1.46 -18.40 -3.78
N ALA A 165 -0.41 -19.07 -4.22
CA ALA A 165 -0.26 -20.52 -4.03
C ALA A 165 -0.06 -20.89 -2.55
N SER A 166 0.72 -20.09 -1.82
CA SER A 166 0.90 -20.24 -0.37
C SER A 166 -0.41 -19.97 0.37
N TYR A 167 -1.16 -18.92 -0.02
CA TYR A 167 -2.48 -18.63 0.54
C TYR A 167 -3.46 -19.79 0.32
N ALA A 168 -3.50 -20.35 -0.90
CA ALA A 168 -4.35 -21.49 -1.22
C ALA A 168 -3.98 -22.72 -0.38
N ALA A 169 -2.68 -23.01 -0.20
CA ALA A 169 -2.23 -24.16 0.58
C ALA A 169 -2.56 -24.00 2.08
N TYR A 170 -2.33 -22.84 2.69
CA TYR A 170 -2.71 -22.59 4.09
C TYR A 170 -4.23 -22.60 4.27
N GLY A 171 -4.96 -22.04 3.31
CA GLY A 171 -6.43 -22.11 3.28
C GLY A 171 -6.92 -23.57 3.20
N ARG A 172 -6.28 -24.41 2.39
CA ARG A 172 -6.63 -25.83 2.28
C ARG A 172 -6.36 -26.59 3.58
N ILE A 173 -5.24 -26.32 4.25
CA ILE A 173 -4.96 -26.89 5.58
C ILE A 173 -6.10 -26.53 6.54
N ALA A 174 -6.46 -25.25 6.62
CA ALA A 174 -7.51 -24.79 7.52
C ALA A 174 -8.90 -25.34 7.15
N SER A 175 -9.27 -25.43 5.86
CA SER A 175 -10.54 -25.96 5.40
C SER A 175 -10.72 -27.44 5.67
N LEU A 176 -9.63 -28.18 5.88
CA LEU A 176 -9.61 -29.58 6.28
C LEU A 176 -9.51 -29.78 7.81
N GLY A 177 -9.68 -28.71 8.60
CA GLY A 177 -9.61 -28.75 10.06
C GLY A 177 -8.19 -28.75 10.64
N GLY A 178 -7.14 -28.57 9.78
CA GLY A 178 -5.75 -28.44 10.23
C GLY A 178 -5.45 -27.03 10.74
N ASN A 179 -4.39 -26.93 11.57
CA ASN A 179 -3.89 -25.63 12.04
C ASN A 179 -2.67 -25.19 11.23
N PRO A 180 -2.80 -24.23 10.28
CA PRO A 180 -1.71 -23.82 9.39
C PRO A 180 -0.56 -23.11 10.10
N TYR A 181 -0.70 -22.77 11.38
CA TYR A 181 0.36 -22.16 12.21
C TYR A 181 1.22 -23.21 12.91
N LEU A 182 0.72 -24.45 13.06
CA LEU A 182 1.40 -25.53 13.75
C LEU A 182 1.92 -26.60 12.80
N THR A 183 1.45 -26.57 11.56
CA THR A 183 1.91 -27.48 10.49
C THR A 183 2.27 -26.68 9.23
N ASN A 184 2.75 -27.36 8.20
CA ASN A 184 3.15 -26.76 6.93
C ASN A 184 2.60 -27.57 5.75
N PRO A 185 2.64 -27.02 4.52
CA PRO A 185 2.09 -27.70 3.34
C PRO A 185 2.66 -29.12 3.10
N LEU A 186 3.97 -29.33 3.35
CA LEU A 186 4.59 -30.64 3.15
C LEU A 186 4.02 -31.70 4.09
N HIS A 187 3.92 -31.38 5.39
CA HIS A 187 3.52 -32.36 6.41
C HIS A 187 2.03 -32.64 6.38
N PHE A 188 1.19 -31.64 6.09
CA PHE A 188 -0.27 -31.80 6.15
C PHE A 188 -0.87 -32.24 4.81
N LEU A 189 -0.48 -31.63 3.71
CA LEU A 189 -1.06 -31.88 2.39
C LEU A 189 -0.36 -33.02 1.64
N GLY A 190 0.92 -33.25 1.94
CA GLY A 190 1.74 -34.25 1.26
C GLY A 190 2.23 -33.83 -0.13
N ARG A 191 3.26 -34.51 -0.63
CA ARG A 191 3.96 -34.16 -1.88
C ARG A 191 3.11 -34.27 -3.14
N HIS A 192 2.10 -35.13 -3.13
CA HIS A 192 1.23 -35.41 -4.28
C HIS A 192 0.04 -34.46 -4.38
N SER A 193 -0.18 -33.63 -3.37
CA SER A 193 -1.27 -32.64 -3.41
C SER A 193 -0.98 -31.54 -4.43
N GLN A 194 -1.97 -31.21 -5.26
CA GLN A 194 -1.89 -30.09 -6.19
C GLN A 194 -1.54 -28.77 -5.47
N TYR A 195 -2.07 -28.57 -4.26
CA TYR A 195 -1.77 -27.41 -3.44
C TYR A 195 -0.29 -27.33 -3.04
N PHE A 196 0.32 -28.45 -2.67
CA PHE A 196 1.75 -28.47 -2.33
C PHE A 196 2.64 -28.24 -3.55
N GLN A 197 2.26 -28.78 -4.70
CA GLN A 197 3.08 -28.68 -5.92
C GLN A 197 3.27 -27.24 -6.39
N VAL A 198 2.24 -26.39 -6.24
CA VAL A 198 2.29 -24.98 -6.68
C VAL A 198 2.94 -24.02 -5.67
N VAL A 199 3.12 -24.43 -4.41
CA VAL A 199 3.74 -23.58 -3.37
C VAL A 199 5.21 -23.31 -3.68
N GLY A 200 5.64 -22.06 -3.50
CA GLY A 200 7.06 -21.68 -3.63
C GLY A 200 7.97 -22.44 -2.65
N SER A 201 9.20 -22.72 -3.06
CA SER A 201 10.16 -23.58 -2.33
C SER A 201 10.35 -23.17 -0.87
N LEU A 202 10.45 -21.88 -0.59
CA LEU A 202 10.60 -21.30 0.76
C LEU A 202 9.44 -21.70 1.68
N TRP A 203 8.19 -21.69 1.16
CA TRP A 203 6.98 -21.84 1.96
C TRP A 203 6.51 -23.31 2.10
N LYS A 204 7.08 -24.23 1.34
CA LYS A 204 6.70 -25.66 1.40
C LYS A 204 6.85 -26.28 2.79
N ARG A 205 7.83 -25.82 3.55
CA ARG A 205 8.18 -26.34 4.88
C ARG A 205 7.94 -25.32 6.00
N GLN A 206 7.32 -24.19 5.69
CA GLN A 206 7.04 -23.13 6.68
C GLN A 206 5.57 -23.14 7.06
N PRO A 207 5.24 -22.91 8.34
CA PRO A 207 3.87 -22.61 8.75
C PRO A 207 3.44 -21.22 8.24
N SER A 208 2.13 -20.95 8.32
CA SER A 208 1.57 -19.65 7.92
C SER A 208 2.10 -18.53 8.79
N VAL A 209 2.52 -17.44 8.12
CA VAL A 209 2.94 -16.18 8.76
C VAL A 209 1.83 -15.11 8.72
N TYR A 210 0.68 -15.45 8.18
CA TYR A 210 -0.48 -14.57 8.04
C TYR A 210 -1.36 -14.64 9.29
N GLY A 211 -2.15 -13.60 9.54
CA GLY A 211 -3.06 -13.58 10.68
C GLY A 211 -4.33 -14.41 10.47
N PRO A 212 -5.19 -14.55 11.50
CA PRO A 212 -6.34 -15.45 11.49
C PRO A 212 -7.43 -15.05 10.49
N TYR A 213 -7.62 -13.75 10.23
CA TYR A 213 -8.60 -13.29 9.23
C TYR A 213 -8.11 -13.55 7.81
N ALA A 214 -6.79 -13.50 7.54
CA ALA A 214 -6.24 -13.98 6.28
C ALA A 214 -6.53 -15.49 6.11
N THR A 215 -6.27 -16.28 7.15
CA THR A 215 -6.53 -17.74 7.14
C THR A 215 -8.02 -18.03 6.92
N ALA A 216 -8.93 -17.27 7.51
CA ALA A 216 -10.37 -17.43 7.30
C ALA A 216 -10.76 -17.18 5.82
N ILE A 217 -10.24 -16.11 5.20
CA ILE A 217 -10.46 -15.81 3.78
C ILE A 217 -9.86 -16.90 2.89
N GLN A 218 -8.67 -17.36 3.20
CA GLN A 218 -7.98 -18.45 2.49
C GLN A 218 -8.74 -19.77 2.62
N SER A 219 -9.24 -20.09 3.82
CA SER A 219 -10.05 -21.29 4.10
C SER A 219 -11.39 -21.23 3.35
N PHE A 220 -12.06 -20.08 3.34
CA PHE A 220 -13.28 -19.88 2.56
C PHE A 220 -13.05 -20.15 1.07
N ALA A 221 -11.99 -19.58 0.49
CA ALA A 221 -11.64 -19.82 -0.91
C ALA A 221 -11.32 -21.31 -1.18
N ALA A 222 -10.59 -21.96 -0.27
CA ALA A 222 -10.25 -23.38 -0.38
C ALA A 222 -11.47 -24.31 -0.19
N SER A 223 -12.46 -23.89 0.57
CA SER A 223 -13.73 -24.62 0.70
C SER A 223 -14.52 -24.61 -0.61
N ILE A 224 -14.52 -23.50 -1.34
CA ILE A 224 -15.14 -23.40 -2.67
C ILE A 224 -14.32 -24.21 -3.69
N GLY A 225 -12.99 -24.09 -3.67
CA GLY A 225 -12.11 -24.79 -4.62
C GLY A 225 -12.03 -26.29 -4.42
N GLY A 226 -12.29 -26.79 -3.20
CA GLY A 226 -12.24 -28.20 -2.88
C GLY A 226 -10.88 -28.83 -3.20
N HIS A 227 -10.82 -29.79 -4.09
CA HIS A 227 -9.58 -30.42 -4.56
C HIS A 227 -8.84 -29.59 -5.62
N ASN A 228 -9.49 -28.60 -6.24
CA ASN A 228 -8.94 -27.81 -7.35
C ASN A 228 -8.25 -26.53 -6.82
N VAL A 229 -6.92 -26.52 -6.86
CA VAL A 229 -6.12 -25.38 -6.43
C VAL A 229 -6.32 -24.14 -7.33
N ALA A 230 -6.55 -24.33 -8.63
CA ALA A 230 -6.77 -23.22 -9.55
C ALA A 230 -8.07 -22.49 -9.22
N THR A 231 -9.15 -23.20 -8.90
CA THR A 231 -10.41 -22.60 -8.43
C THR A 231 -10.21 -21.84 -7.12
N THR A 232 -9.46 -22.39 -6.15
CA THR A 232 -9.15 -21.69 -4.90
C THR A 232 -8.41 -20.39 -5.16
N ILE A 233 -7.38 -20.40 -6.02
CA ILE A 233 -6.62 -19.21 -6.38
C ILE A 233 -7.52 -18.22 -7.12
N TRP A 234 -8.38 -18.67 -8.01
CA TRP A 234 -9.32 -17.79 -8.71
C TRP A 234 -10.27 -17.06 -7.77
N VAL A 235 -10.83 -17.76 -6.78
CA VAL A 235 -11.67 -17.13 -5.74
C VAL A 235 -10.89 -16.07 -4.97
N LEU A 236 -9.63 -16.35 -4.59
CA LEU A 236 -8.77 -15.37 -3.92
C LEU A 236 -8.53 -14.13 -4.80
N MET A 237 -8.29 -14.33 -6.11
CA MET A 237 -8.11 -13.24 -7.07
C MET A 237 -9.37 -12.38 -7.21
N ILE A 238 -10.55 -12.99 -7.27
CA ILE A 238 -11.83 -12.27 -7.32
C ILE A 238 -12.04 -11.42 -6.06
N LEU A 239 -11.84 -12.00 -4.87
CA LEU A 239 -11.96 -11.28 -3.60
C LEU A 239 -11.00 -10.09 -3.53
N ASN A 240 -9.76 -10.28 -4.00
CA ASN A 240 -8.77 -9.22 -4.10
C ASN A 240 -9.21 -8.11 -5.07
N GLY A 241 -9.67 -8.46 -6.26
CA GLY A 241 -10.16 -7.51 -7.27
C GLY A 241 -11.37 -6.70 -6.77
N ILE A 242 -12.33 -7.36 -6.10
CA ILE A 242 -13.48 -6.67 -5.47
C ILE A 242 -12.98 -5.67 -4.42
N ALA A 243 -12.05 -6.06 -3.56
CA ALA A 243 -11.49 -5.17 -2.56
C ALA A 243 -10.74 -3.99 -3.19
N PHE A 244 -9.95 -4.23 -4.25
CA PHE A 244 -9.21 -3.20 -4.97
C PHE A 244 -10.15 -2.14 -5.58
N ILE A 245 -11.21 -2.57 -6.26
CA ILE A 245 -12.23 -1.69 -6.83
C ILE A 245 -13.00 -0.98 -5.73
N GLY A 246 -13.37 -1.68 -4.65
CA GLY A 246 -14.07 -1.13 -3.50
C GLY A 246 -13.31 0.02 -2.83
N VAL A 247 -11.99 -0.16 -2.62
CA VAL A 247 -11.10 0.93 -2.15
C VAL A 247 -11.13 2.10 -3.13
N GLY A 248 -11.04 1.84 -4.42
CA GLY A 248 -11.09 2.89 -5.44
C GLY A 248 -12.39 3.71 -5.41
N VAL A 249 -13.52 3.03 -5.28
CA VAL A 249 -14.84 3.70 -5.15
C VAL A 249 -14.90 4.53 -3.85
N LEU A 250 -14.40 3.97 -2.74
CA LEU A 250 -14.34 4.69 -1.46
C LEU A 250 -13.48 5.94 -1.58
N LEU A 251 -12.27 5.83 -2.12
CA LEU A 251 -11.35 6.93 -2.29
C LEU A 251 -11.88 8.01 -3.25
N LEU A 252 -12.53 7.60 -4.35
CA LEU A 252 -13.19 8.53 -5.29
C LEU A 252 -14.26 9.37 -4.60
N LYS A 253 -15.03 8.76 -3.66
CA LYS A 253 -16.12 9.43 -2.93
C LYS A 253 -15.65 10.25 -1.73
N THR A 254 -14.46 9.98 -1.20
CA THR A 254 -14.04 10.50 0.11
C THR A 254 -12.83 11.42 0.06
N SER A 255 -12.12 11.46 -1.06
CA SER A 255 -10.96 12.34 -1.25
C SER A 255 -11.36 13.73 -1.72
N ASP A 256 -10.67 14.75 -1.23
CA ASP A 256 -10.84 16.15 -1.66
C ASP A 256 -10.35 16.37 -3.11
N ASP A 257 -9.44 15.52 -3.63
CA ASP A 257 -9.00 15.49 -5.03
C ASP A 257 -9.27 14.08 -5.62
N PRO A 258 -10.50 13.84 -6.18
CA PRO A 258 -10.87 12.54 -6.73
C PRO A 258 -9.99 12.08 -7.90
N VAL A 259 -9.46 13.01 -8.71
CA VAL A 259 -8.53 12.70 -9.80
C VAL A 259 -7.24 12.12 -9.25
N ARG A 260 -6.66 12.80 -8.27
CA ARG A 260 -5.45 12.36 -7.58
C ARG A 260 -5.66 11.01 -6.89
N ALA A 261 -6.79 10.83 -6.21
CA ALA A 261 -7.12 9.57 -5.56
C ALA A 261 -7.19 8.41 -6.55
N THR A 262 -7.80 8.62 -7.71
CA THR A 262 -7.88 7.61 -8.76
C THR A 262 -6.51 7.29 -9.36
N LEU A 263 -5.67 8.31 -9.62
CA LEU A 263 -4.30 8.11 -10.09
C LEU A 263 -3.40 7.41 -9.07
N PHE A 264 -3.64 7.60 -7.78
CA PHE A 264 -2.86 6.96 -6.72
C PHE A 264 -3.27 5.52 -6.45
N TRP A 265 -4.48 5.14 -6.79
CA TRP A 265 -5.00 3.80 -6.52
C TRP A 265 -5.45 3.08 -7.79
N THR A 266 -6.66 3.31 -8.29
CA THR A 266 -7.24 2.48 -9.35
C THR A 266 -6.55 2.59 -10.70
N ALA A 267 -6.08 3.76 -11.07
CA ALA A 267 -5.34 3.98 -12.32
C ALA A 267 -3.81 3.93 -12.12
N ASN A 268 -3.33 3.47 -10.97
CA ASN A 268 -1.93 3.23 -10.73
C ASN A 268 -1.51 1.88 -11.32
N PRO A 269 -0.80 1.84 -12.46
CA PRO A 269 -0.51 0.59 -13.16
C PRO A 269 0.43 -0.32 -12.33
N VAL A 270 1.30 0.26 -11.49
CA VAL A 270 2.19 -0.51 -10.61
C VAL A 270 1.37 -1.20 -9.52
N LEU A 271 0.41 -0.51 -8.90
CA LEU A 271 -0.46 -1.14 -7.91
C LEU A 271 -1.35 -2.22 -8.52
N ILE A 272 -1.92 -1.99 -9.73
CA ILE A 272 -2.70 -3.02 -10.42
C ILE A 272 -1.84 -4.26 -10.64
N GLN A 273 -0.62 -4.10 -11.12
CA GLN A 273 0.30 -5.21 -11.38
C GLN A 273 0.71 -5.92 -10.10
N GLN A 274 1.11 -5.18 -9.07
CA GLN A 274 1.58 -5.75 -7.80
C GLN A 274 0.44 -6.35 -6.95
N LEU A 275 -0.70 -5.68 -6.85
CA LEU A 275 -1.78 -6.10 -5.97
C LEU A 275 -2.76 -7.05 -6.64
N VAL A 276 -3.18 -6.74 -7.87
CA VAL A 276 -4.21 -7.51 -8.56
C VAL A 276 -3.59 -8.65 -9.34
N SER A 277 -2.64 -8.38 -10.23
CA SER A 277 -1.98 -9.44 -11.01
C SER A 277 -1.18 -10.39 -10.11
N GLY A 278 -0.47 -9.88 -9.11
CA GLY A 278 0.23 -10.68 -8.10
C GLY A 278 -0.69 -11.34 -7.05
N GLY A 279 -1.93 -10.88 -6.91
CA GLY A 279 -2.93 -11.43 -5.99
C GLY A 279 -2.63 -11.24 -4.50
N HIS A 280 -2.06 -10.09 -4.10
CA HIS A 280 -1.58 -9.88 -2.72
C HIS A 280 -2.69 -9.44 -1.75
N LEU A 281 -2.69 -10.03 -0.54
CA LEU A 281 -3.61 -9.71 0.57
C LEU A 281 -3.48 -8.27 1.09
N ASP A 282 -2.44 -7.55 0.68
CA ASP A 282 -2.21 -6.14 1.03
C ASP A 282 -3.33 -5.22 0.55
N THR A 283 -4.05 -5.61 -0.49
CA THR A 283 -5.29 -4.95 -0.93
C THR A 283 -6.35 -4.96 0.17
N LEU A 284 -6.53 -6.10 0.85
CA LEU A 284 -7.50 -6.25 1.94
C LEU A 284 -7.07 -5.46 3.18
N VAL A 285 -5.75 -5.44 3.46
CA VAL A 285 -5.19 -4.60 4.52
C VAL A 285 -5.44 -3.13 4.23
N ALA A 286 -5.18 -2.67 3.00
CA ALA A 286 -5.44 -1.30 2.57
C ALA A 286 -6.92 -0.95 2.63
N ALA A 287 -7.81 -1.89 2.29
CA ALA A 287 -9.27 -1.70 2.39
C ALA A 287 -9.69 -1.47 3.85
N ALA A 288 -9.30 -2.34 4.77
CA ALA A 288 -9.61 -2.18 6.19
C ALA A 288 -8.98 -0.89 6.78
N ALA A 289 -7.73 -0.59 6.41
CA ALA A 289 -7.01 0.60 6.87
C ALA A 289 -7.69 1.90 6.44
N ILE A 290 -8.04 2.03 5.15
CA ILE A 290 -8.69 3.26 4.66
C ILE A 290 -10.11 3.40 5.21
N CYS A 291 -10.86 2.30 5.37
CA CYS A 291 -12.13 2.32 6.07
C CYS A 291 -11.97 2.82 7.52
N ALA A 292 -10.97 2.31 8.26
CA ALA A 292 -10.70 2.76 9.63
C ALA A 292 -10.38 4.26 9.69
N ILE A 293 -9.53 4.77 8.78
CA ILE A 293 -9.21 6.19 8.67
C ILE A 293 -10.47 7.03 8.39
N GLN A 294 -11.31 6.58 7.46
CA GLN A 294 -12.54 7.31 7.12
C GLN A 294 -13.57 7.33 8.27
N VAL A 295 -13.72 6.22 8.96
CA VAL A 295 -14.60 6.12 10.14
C VAL A 295 -14.08 7.01 11.27
N ALA A 296 -12.77 6.96 11.57
CA ALA A 296 -12.17 7.79 12.61
C ALA A 296 -12.39 9.30 12.38
N ARG A 297 -12.38 9.73 11.11
CA ARG A 297 -12.60 11.13 10.71
C ARG A 297 -14.06 11.56 10.73
N ARG A 298 -14.99 10.66 10.35
CA ARG A 298 -16.40 11.02 10.10
C ARG A 298 -17.34 10.66 11.23
N LEU A 299 -16.97 9.70 12.06
CA LEU A 299 -17.77 9.20 13.16
C LEU A 299 -16.99 9.26 14.49
N PRO A 300 -16.68 10.48 15.02
CA PRO A 300 -15.92 10.63 16.25
C PRO A 300 -16.79 10.38 17.50
N ASN A 301 -17.44 9.23 17.56
CA ASN A 301 -18.32 8.81 18.65
C ASN A 301 -18.01 7.36 19.07
N VAL A 302 -18.69 6.86 20.09
CA VAL A 302 -18.47 5.50 20.64
C VAL A 302 -18.63 4.42 19.57
N GLY A 303 -19.67 4.50 18.74
CA GLY A 303 -19.90 3.53 17.66
C GLY A 303 -18.78 3.57 16.60
N GLY A 304 -18.33 4.78 16.25
CA GLY A 304 -17.19 4.97 15.36
C GLY A 304 -15.90 4.40 15.94
N ASP A 305 -15.61 4.62 17.23
CA ASP A 305 -14.41 4.07 17.89
C ASP A 305 -14.45 2.52 17.90
N VAL A 306 -15.61 1.91 18.16
CA VAL A 306 -15.81 0.46 18.07
C VAL A 306 -15.54 -0.03 16.64
N LEU A 307 -16.11 0.61 15.63
CA LEU A 307 -15.90 0.23 14.24
C LEU A 307 -14.44 0.40 13.80
N VAL A 308 -13.75 1.48 14.21
CA VAL A 308 -12.31 1.66 14.00
C VAL A 308 -11.52 0.51 14.63
N GLY A 309 -11.81 0.19 15.88
CA GLY A 309 -11.16 -0.91 16.60
C GLY A 309 -11.34 -2.25 15.89
N MET A 310 -12.54 -2.58 15.42
CA MET A 310 -12.81 -3.79 14.64
C MET A 310 -12.02 -3.80 13.33
N LEU A 311 -12.02 -2.71 12.57
CA LEU A 311 -11.31 -2.62 11.29
C LEU A 311 -9.79 -2.76 11.46
N ILE A 312 -9.22 -2.13 12.51
CA ILE A 312 -7.78 -2.30 12.83
C ILE A 312 -7.49 -3.73 13.28
N GLY A 313 -8.32 -4.33 14.12
CA GLY A 313 -8.19 -5.72 14.55
C GLY A 313 -8.23 -6.69 13.35
N VAL A 314 -9.16 -6.50 12.42
CA VAL A 314 -9.23 -7.27 11.17
C VAL A 314 -7.98 -7.05 10.32
N ALA A 315 -7.56 -5.81 10.10
CA ALA A 315 -6.36 -5.51 9.31
C ALA A 315 -5.10 -6.16 9.89
N CYS A 316 -4.89 -6.05 11.21
CA CYS A 316 -3.80 -6.74 11.93
C CYS A 316 -3.92 -8.26 11.86
N GLY A 317 -5.14 -8.79 11.89
CA GLY A 317 -5.43 -10.21 11.73
C GLY A 317 -5.38 -10.69 10.28
N ILE A 318 -5.12 -9.81 9.30
CA ILE A 318 -4.67 -10.18 7.95
C ILE A 318 -3.15 -10.15 7.89
N LYS A 319 -2.54 -9.01 8.19
CA LYS A 319 -1.09 -8.83 8.26
C LYS A 319 -0.71 -7.92 9.44
N ILE A 320 0.23 -8.37 10.25
CA ILE A 320 0.60 -7.72 11.53
C ILE A 320 1.06 -6.25 11.36
N TYR A 321 1.68 -5.89 10.23
CA TYR A 321 2.15 -4.53 10.02
C TYR A 321 1.04 -3.46 10.00
N ALA A 322 -0.23 -3.89 9.84
CA ALA A 322 -1.38 -3.00 9.94
C ALA A 322 -1.53 -2.34 11.32
N VAL A 323 -0.85 -2.85 12.36
CA VAL A 323 -0.76 -2.20 13.68
C VAL A 323 -0.27 -0.75 13.58
N LEU A 324 0.55 -0.44 12.57
CA LEU A 324 1.05 0.92 12.31
C LEU A 324 -0.08 1.91 12.00
N ILE A 325 -1.18 1.44 11.38
CA ILE A 325 -2.38 2.26 11.16
C ILE A 325 -3.05 2.58 12.49
N GLY A 326 -3.21 1.57 13.35
CA GLY A 326 -3.78 1.75 14.68
C GLY A 326 -2.97 2.73 15.53
N LEU A 327 -1.64 2.57 15.55
CA LEU A 327 -0.73 3.49 16.24
C LEU A 327 -0.80 4.90 15.65
N GLY A 328 -0.89 5.02 14.32
CA GLY A 328 -1.05 6.30 13.64
C GLY A 328 -2.35 7.01 13.99
N LEU A 329 -3.47 6.27 14.11
CA LEU A 329 -4.76 6.81 14.53
C LEU A 329 -4.78 7.14 16.03
N ALA A 330 -4.09 6.36 16.86
CA ALA A 330 -3.99 6.62 18.30
C ALA A 330 -3.16 7.87 18.61
N TRP A 331 -2.12 8.18 17.82
CA TRP A 331 -1.20 9.29 18.09
C TRP A 331 -1.90 10.65 18.26
N PRO A 332 -2.77 11.14 17.33
CA PRO A 332 -3.47 12.40 17.52
C PRO A 332 -4.45 12.38 18.72
N LEU A 333 -5.08 11.25 19.01
CA LEU A 333 -5.97 11.10 20.17
C LEU A 333 -5.21 11.23 21.48
N LEU A 334 -4.04 10.57 21.59
CA LEU A 334 -3.14 10.69 22.75
C LEU A 334 -2.65 12.13 22.95
N ARG A 335 -2.33 12.83 21.85
CA ARG A 335 -1.90 14.23 21.88
C ARG A 335 -3.00 15.20 22.35
N ARG A 336 -4.27 14.83 22.15
CA ARG A 336 -5.46 15.58 22.61
C ARG A 336 -5.96 15.11 23.97
N HIS A 337 -5.24 14.16 24.62
CA HIS A 337 -5.64 13.54 25.89
C HIS A 337 -6.98 12.79 25.81
N GLU A 338 -7.36 12.30 24.62
CA GLU A 338 -8.58 11.51 24.40
C GLU A 338 -8.35 10.03 24.78
N TRP A 339 -7.91 9.80 26.03
CA TRP A 339 -7.49 8.49 26.54
C TRP A 339 -8.57 7.41 26.45
N MET A 340 -9.82 7.77 26.74
CA MET A 340 -10.93 6.83 26.69
C MET A 340 -11.23 6.33 25.27
N ARG A 341 -11.10 7.20 24.27
CA ARG A 341 -11.26 6.82 22.86
C ARG A 341 -10.12 5.91 22.44
N THR A 342 -8.90 6.28 22.77
CA THR A 342 -7.71 5.46 22.49
C THR A 342 -7.82 4.09 23.11
N ALA A 343 -8.19 4.01 24.40
CA ALA A 343 -8.36 2.76 25.12
C ALA A 343 -9.47 1.89 24.51
N ARG A 344 -10.61 2.49 24.11
CA ARG A 344 -11.71 1.78 23.47
C ARG A 344 -11.31 1.19 22.14
N ILE A 345 -10.66 1.97 21.26
CA ILE A 345 -10.15 1.49 19.96
C ILE A 345 -9.15 0.35 20.17
N ALA A 346 -8.20 0.51 21.09
CA ALA A 346 -7.22 -0.51 21.39
C ALA A 346 -7.87 -1.79 21.96
N ALA A 347 -8.78 -1.66 22.92
CA ALA A 347 -9.47 -2.80 23.52
C ALA A 347 -10.30 -3.57 22.48
N VAL A 348 -11.07 -2.88 21.64
CA VAL A 348 -11.84 -3.52 20.56
C VAL A 348 -10.94 -4.18 19.54
N SER A 349 -9.79 -3.56 19.17
CA SER A 349 -8.82 -4.16 18.26
C SER A 349 -8.25 -5.45 18.83
N LEU A 350 -7.89 -5.45 20.11
CA LEU A 350 -7.35 -6.63 20.81
C LEU A 350 -8.41 -7.74 20.93
N VAL A 351 -9.65 -7.39 21.28
CA VAL A 351 -10.77 -8.37 21.34
C VAL A 351 -11.03 -8.97 19.97
N THR A 352 -11.03 -8.16 18.91
CA THR A 352 -11.19 -8.64 17.54
C THR A 352 -10.08 -9.63 17.18
N LEU A 353 -8.83 -9.30 17.47
CA LEU A 353 -7.71 -10.22 17.26
C LEU A 353 -7.83 -11.50 18.11
N ALA A 354 -8.20 -11.38 19.38
CA ALA A 354 -8.38 -12.51 20.27
C ALA A 354 -9.46 -13.47 19.77
N ILE A 355 -10.58 -12.94 19.25
CA ILE A 355 -11.64 -13.74 18.59
C ILE A 355 -11.05 -14.49 17.38
N GLY A 356 -10.26 -13.82 16.53
CA GLY A 356 -9.63 -14.50 15.38
C GLY A 356 -8.66 -15.60 15.81
N TYR A 357 -7.81 -15.34 16.80
CA TYR A 357 -6.84 -16.33 17.28
C TYR A 357 -7.44 -17.43 18.18
N SER A 358 -8.65 -17.27 18.71
CA SER A 358 -9.28 -18.29 19.56
C SER A 358 -9.44 -19.64 18.83
N ALA A 359 -9.63 -19.63 17.51
CA ALA A 359 -9.71 -20.82 16.70
C ALA A 359 -8.37 -21.57 16.52
N TYR A 360 -7.23 -20.89 16.72
CA TYR A 360 -5.89 -21.46 16.42
C TYR A 360 -4.98 -21.54 17.64
N GLY A 361 -5.33 -20.87 18.74
CA GLY A 361 -4.58 -20.81 19.98
C GLY A 361 -3.37 -19.87 19.95
N VAL A 362 -2.83 -19.56 21.14
CA VAL A 362 -1.73 -18.58 21.29
C VAL A 362 -0.43 -18.97 20.57
N ARG A 363 -0.20 -20.29 20.35
CA ARG A 363 0.98 -20.79 19.61
C ARG A 363 0.99 -20.33 18.16
N ALA A 364 -0.15 -19.95 17.59
CA ALA A 364 -0.25 -19.37 16.24
C ALA A 364 0.49 -18.03 16.08
N LEU A 365 0.78 -17.32 17.16
CA LEU A 365 1.55 -16.08 17.13
C LEU A 365 3.04 -16.30 16.78
N LYS A 366 3.62 -17.46 17.15
CA LYS A 366 5.05 -17.72 16.95
C LYS A 366 5.52 -17.56 15.49
N PRO A 367 4.91 -18.22 14.48
CA PRO A 367 5.34 -18.05 13.10
C PRO A 367 5.07 -16.63 12.55
N VAL A 368 4.02 -15.96 13.02
CA VAL A 368 3.69 -14.58 12.60
C VAL A 368 4.81 -13.61 13.01
N PHE A 369 5.29 -13.72 14.25
CA PHE A 369 6.43 -12.90 14.71
C PHE A 369 7.77 -13.39 14.14
N GLY A 370 7.94 -14.68 13.87
CA GLY A 370 9.14 -15.23 13.22
C GLY A 370 9.39 -14.67 11.83
N GLY A 371 8.32 -14.37 11.07
CA GLY A 371 8.43 -13.73 9.75
C GLY A 371 9.06 -12.33 9.78
N LEU A 372 9.06 -11.63 10.92
CA LEU A 372 9.67 -10.31 11.08
C LEU A 372 11.21 -10.34 11.09
N GLN A 373 11.83 -11.51 11.21
CA GLN A 373 13.31 -11.67 11.23
C GLN A 373 13.91 -11.85 9.83
N LEU A 374 13.09 -11.99 8.81
CA LEU A 374 13.55 -12.16 7.43
C LEU A 374 14.05 -10.84 6.85
N VAL A 375 15.09 -10.90 6.00
CA VAL A 375 15.66 -9.74 5.32
C VAL A 375 15.53 -9.94 3.81
N THR A 376 14.85 -8.99 3.13
CA THR A 376 14.71 -9.03 1.66
C THR A 376 15.85 -8.34 0.95
N LEU A 377 16.06 -8.69 -0.32
CA LEU A 377 17.12 -8.13 -1.17
C LEU A 377 17.07 -6.59 -1.27
N PRO A 378 15.92 -5.92 -1.48
CA PRO A 378 15.88 -4.47 -1.61
C PRO A 378 15.96 -3.72 -0.27
N SER A 379 15.96 -4.44 0.85
CA SER A 379 16.11 -3.81 2.15
C SER A 379 17.53 -3.27 2.36
N PRO A 380 17.70 -2.06 2.92
CA PRO A 380 19.04 -1.57 3.28
C PRO A 380 19.76 -2.48 4.28
N TRP A 381 19.02 -3.27 5.05
CA TRP A 381 19.56 -4.25 5.98
C TRP A 381 20.25 -5.42 5.28
N ARG A 382 19.92 -5.71 4.02
CA ARG A 382 20.62 -6.75 3.26
C ARG A 382 22.05 -6.34 2.96
N VAL A 383 22.26 -5.08 2.64
CA VAL A 383 23.63 -4.54 2.46
C VAL A 383 24.41 -4.64 3.78
N PHE A 384 23.79 -4.25 4.88
CA PHE A 384 24.40 -4.36 6.22
C PHE A 384 24.74 -5.83 6.56
N GLU A 385 23.80 -6.76 6.34
CA GLU A 385 24.01 -8.20 6.59
C GLU A 385 25.16 -8.75 5.75
N LEU A 386 25.17 -8.51 4.43
CA LEU A 386 26.21 -8.99 3.53
C LEU A 386 27.59 -8.42 3.88
N THR A 387 27.66 -7.12 4.19
CA THR A 387 28.90 -6.47 4.61
C THR A 387 29.41 -7.05 5.93
N GLY A 388 28.53 -7.23 6.92
CA GLY A 388 28.91 -7.82 8.20
C GLY A 388 29.41 -9.26 8.06
N LEU A 389 28.75 -10.08 7.23
CA LEU A 389 29.21 -11.44 6.93
C LEU A 389 30.57 -11.45 6.22
N ALA A 390 30.81 -10.54 5.28
CA ALA A 390 32.10 -10.40 4.61
C ALA A 390 33.24 -9.97 5.57
N LEU A 391 32.91 -9.26 6.64
CA LEU A 391 33.84 -8.88 7.72
C LEU A 391 33.98 -9.98 8.80
N GLY A 392 33.35 -11.15 8.62
CA GLY A 392 33.44 -12.28 9.55
C GLY A 392 32.52 -12.18 10.79
N VAL A 393 31.56 -11.25 10.78
CA VAL A 393 30.58 -11.14 11.89
C VAL A 393 29.57 -12.28 11.78
N GLN A 394 29.27 -12.93 12.90
CA GLN A 394 28.30 -14.03 12.95
C GLN A 394 26.89 -13.55 12.58
N LYS A 395 26.16 -14.38 11.83
CA LYS A 395 24.81 -14.05 11.34
C LYS A 395 23.84 -13.72 12.48
N ASP A 396 23.91 -14.45 13.59
CA ASP A 396 23.01 -14.23 14.74
C ASP A 396 23.21 -12.85 15.40
N ILE A 397 24.46 -12.37 15.44
CA ILE A 397 24.77 -11.01 15.92
C ILE A 397 24.13 -9.97 14.98
N LEU A 398 24.30 -10.14 13.67
CA LEU A 398 23.72 -9.23 12.66
C LEU A 398 22.20 -9.22 12.74
N THR A 399 21.57 -10.40 12.85
CA THR A 399 20.10 -10.53 13.02
C THR A 399 19.63 -9.82 14.30
N THR A 400 20.36 -9.96 15.39
CA THR A 400 20.05 -9.28 16.66
C THR A 400 20.15 -7.76 16.52
N ILE A 401 21.23 -7.26 15.91
CA ILE A 401 21.40 -5.82 15.65
C ILE A 401 20.26 -5.28 14.78
N ILE A 402 19.94 -5.97 13.69
CA ILE A 402 18.84 -5.58 12.80
C ILE A 402 17.52 -5.53 13.57
N SER A 403 17.20 -6.57 14.34
CA SER A 403 15.93 -6.67 15.06
C SER A 403 15.73 -5.58 16.11
N LEU A 404 16.81 -5.07 16.69
CA LEU A 404 16.79 -3.96 17.67
C LEU A 404 16.80 -2.59 16.99
N ALA A 405 17.52 -2.45 15.87
CA ALA A 405 17.74 -1.15 15.25
C ALA A 405 16.56 -0.69 14.37
N TRP A 406 15.94 -1.59 13.59
CA TRP A 406 14.89 -1.18 12.65
C TRP A 406 13.65 -0.57 13.31
N PRO A 407 13.16 -1.00 14.51
CA PRO A 407 12.03 -0.35 15.15
C PRO A 407 12.35 1.07 15.65
N ILE A 408 13.61 1.30 16.09
CA ILE A 408 14.08 2.63 16.49
C ILE A 408 14.11 3.55 15.25
N LEU A 409 14.70 3.08 14.16
CA LEU A 409 14.73 3.83 12.89
C LEU A 409 13.33 4.11 12.36
N LEU A 410 12.38 3.18 12.52
CA LEU A 410 10.99 3.38 12.16
C LEU A 410 10.40 4.60 12.87
N ILE A 411 10.59 4.71 14.18
CA ILE A 411 10.08 5.84 14.97
C ILE A 411 10.73 7.15 14.52
N VAL A 412 12.05 7.16 14.34
CA VAL A 412 12.80 8.35 13.91
C VAL A 412 12.36 8.80 12.53
N VAL A 413 12.30 7.89 11.56
CA VAL A 413 11.91 8.21 10.17
C VAL A 413 10.45 8.62 10.09
N ALA A 414 9.55 7.95 10.82
CA ALA A 414 8.14 8.34 10.91
C ALA A 414 7.97 9.76 11.46
N TRP A 415 8.70 10.09 12.52
CA TRP A 415 8.70 11.43 13.10
C TRP A 415 9.23 12.49 12.12
N LEU A 416 10.31 12.19 11.37
CA LEU A 416 10.85 13.08 10.35
C LEU A 416 9.84 13.31 9.21
N ILE A 417 9.17 12.27 8.72
CA ILE A 417 8.12 12.36 7.70
C ILE A 417 6.95 13.18 8.24
N TYR A 418 6.48 12.86 9.45
CA TYR A 418 5.38 13.56 10.11
C TYR A 418 5.64 15.06 10.26
N LYS A 419 6.87 15.45 10.65
CA LYS A 419 7.27 16.88 10.77
C LYS A 419 7.38 17.60 9.43
N ARG A 420 7.68 16.89 8.34
CA ARG A 420 7.80 17.50 7.00
C ARG A 420 6.46 17.74 6.31
N ILE A 421 5.40 17.16 6.80
CA ILE A 421 4.05 17.45 6.34
C ILE A 421 3.49 18.61 7.18
N SER A 422 2.87 19.60 6.52
CA SER A 422 2.40 20.81 7.17
C SER A 422 1.52 20.56 8.39
N SER A 423 1.58 21.45 9.39
CA SER A 423 0.88 21.32 10.68
C SER A 423 -0.63 21.50 10.59
N ASP A 424 -1.11 22.15 9.54
CA ASP A 424 -2.52 22.39 9.24
C ASP A 424 -3.25 21.16 8.70
N GLN A 425 -2.50 20.09 8.38
CA GLN A 425 -3.04 18.87 7.80
C GLN A 425 -3.71 17.97 8.86
N PRO A 426 -4.76 17.20 8.47
CA PRO A 426 -5.43 16.27 9.37
C PRO A 426 -4.47 15.22 9.93
N ARG A 427 -4.21 15.26 11.23
CA ARG A 427 -3.22 14.38 11.88
C ARG A 427 -3.66 12.92 11.88
N GLU A 428 -4.96 12.67 11.84
CA GLU A 428 -5.58 11.34 11.72
C GLU A 428 -5.23 10.62 10.41
N VAL A 429 -4.73 11.35 9.43
CA VAL A 429 -4.27 10.77 8.15
C VAL A 429 -2.76 10.83 8.02
N VAL A 430 -2.16 11.95 8.49
CA VAL A 430 -0.70 12.16 8.39
C VAL A 430 0.07 11.13 9.21
N ALA A 431 -0.37 10.82 10.43
CA ALA A 431 0.35 9.90 11.29
C ALA A 431 0.31 8.43 10.79
N PRO A 432 -0.85 7.87 10.38
CA PRO A 432 -0.88 6.55 9.71
C PRO A 432 -0.02 6.50 8.44
N PHE A 433 -0.08 7.52 7.60
CA PHE A 433 0.77 7.60 6.41
C PHE A 433 2.27 7.63 6.77
N ALA A 434 2.66 8.48 7.74
CA ALA A 434 4.06 8.62 8.14
C ALA A 434 4.63 7.31 8.68
N LEU A 435 3.87 6.58 9.52
CA LEU A 435 4.29 5.30 10.08
C LEU A 435 4.41 4.21 8.99
N THR A 436 3.41 4.10 8.12
CA THR A 436 3.43 3.08 7.06
C THR A 436 4.50 3.36 6.02
N PHE A 437 4.71 4.62 5.65
CA PHE A 437 5.77 4.98 4.71
C PHE A 437 7.17 4.83 5.33
N ALA A 438 7.35 5.23 6.59
CA ALA A 438 8.60 4.98 7.30
C ALA A 438 8.92 3.48 7.38
N TRP A 439 7.92 2.65 7.66
CA TRP A 439 8.09 1.20 7.69
C TRP A 439 8.59 0.64 6.36
N ILE A 440 8.04 1.08 5.23
CA ILE A 440 8.50 0.68 3.89
C ILE A 440 9.98 1.04 3.67
N LEU A 441 10.44 2.17 4.25
CA LEU A 441 11.83 2.64 4.10
C LEU A 441 12.83 1.87 4.97
N VAL A 442 12.39 1.36 6.14
CA VAL A 442 13.31 0.83 7.15
C VAL A 442 13.08 -0.64 7.53
N ALA A 443 11.99 -1.26 7.08
CA ALA A 443 11.71 -2.65 7.42
C ALA A 443 12.73 -3.60 6.80
N PRO A 444 13.16 -4.64 7.52
CA PRO A 444 14.02 -5.68 6.96
C PRO A 444 13.33 -6.48 5.86
N TRP A 445 12.03 -6.71 5.99
CA TRP A 445 11.20 -7.46 5.07
C TRP A 445 10.22 -6.52 4.36
N VAL A 446 10.53 -6.16 3.11
CA VAL A 446 9.76 -5.18 2.33
C VAL A 446 9.63 -5.60 0.88
N PHE A 447 8.42 -5.33 0.31
CA PHE A 447 8.06 -5.64 -1.07
C PHE A 447 7.23 -4.50 -1.66
N ALA A 448 7.11 -4.46 -3.00
CA ALA A 448 6.38 -3.40 -3.69
C ALA A 448 4.90 -3.32 -3.30
N TRP A 449 4.23 -4.45 -3.07
CA TRP A 449 2.83 -4.50 -2.68
C TRP A 449 2.55 -3.94 -1.27
N TYR A 450 3.56 -3.86 -0.40
CA TYR A 450 3.42 -3.21 0.91
C TYR A 450 3.19 -1.70 0.81
N THR A 451 3.49 -1.08 -0.33
CA THR A 451 3.22 0.34 -0.57
C THR A 451 1.73 0.66 -0.67
N ALA A 452 0.85 -0.34 -0.82
CA ALA A 452 -0.59 -0.19 -0.98
C ALA A 452 -1.23 0.71 0.09
N VAL A 453 -0.96 0.43 1.36
CA VAL A 453 -1.54 1.19 2.49
C VAL A 453 -1.05 2.64 2.49
N ALA A 454 0.23 2.87 2.19
CA ALA A 454 0.78 4.23 2.10
C ALA A 454 0.16 5.01 0.93
N TRP A 455 -0.03 4.40 -0.24
CA TRP A 455 -0.72 5.02 -1.37
C TRP A 455 -2.17 5.37 -1.03
N ALA A 456 -2.93 4.44 -0.43
CA ALA A 456 -4.31 4.68 -0.01
C ALA A 456 -4.39 5.82 1.02
N ALA A 457 -3.54 5.83 2.05
CA ALA A 457 -3.50 6.89 3.05
C ALA A 457 -3.10 8.25 2.45
N LEU A 458 -2.12 8.27 1.52
CA LEU A 458 -1.65 9.50 0.89
C LEU A 458 -2.73 10.20 0.04
N THR A 459 -3.76 9.48 -0.43
CA THR A 459 -4.90 10.09 -1.13
C THR A 459 -5.67 11.09 -0.24
N GLN A 460 -5.62 10.89 1.07
CA GLN A 460 -6.32 11.70 2.06
C GLN A 460 -5.45 12.84 2.64
N VAL A 461 -4.14 12.82 2.36
CA VAL A 461 -3.22 13.89 2.72
C VAL A 461 -3.17 14.87 1.54
N PRO A 462 -3.38 16.18 1.72
CA PRO A 462 -3.26 17.15 0.64
C PRO A 462 -1.90 17.11 -0.08
N ARG A 463 -1.80 17.78 -1.21
CA ARG A 463 -0.59 17.77 -2.06
C ARG A 463 0.65 18.11 -1.25
N ASN A 464 1.63 17.20 -1.30
CA ASN A 464 2.91 17.35 -0.60
C ASN A 464 4.03 16.61 -1.36
N ARG A 465 5.27 16.84 -0.93
CA ARG A 465 6.46 16.21 -1.55
C ARG A 465 6.56 14.71 -1.35
N MET A 466 5.81 14.14 -0.40
CA MET A 466 5.86 12.70 -0.09
C MET A 466 5.34 11.84 -1.25
N THR A 467 4.45 12.39 -2.11
CA THR A 467 4.01 11.70 -3.33
C THR A 467 5.19 11.29 -4.21
N ARG A 468 6.16 12.18 -4.41
CA ARG A 468 7.36 11.89 -5.21
C ARG A 468 8.21 10.80 -4.56
N TRP A 469 8.43 10.90 -3.25
CA TRP A 469 9.23 9.91 -2.52
C TRP A 469 8.56 8.54 -2.50
N LEU A 470 7.25 8.48 -2.26
CA LEU A 470 6.52 7.22 -2.31
C LEU A 470 6.56 6.60 -3.72
N ALA A 471 6.41 7.40 -4.77
CA ALA A 471 6.51 6.93 -6.15
C ALA A 471 7.92 6.36 -6.45
N ILE A 472 8.99 7.07 -6.06
CA ILE A 472 10.38 6.60 -6.24
C ILE A 472 10.60 5.26 -5.53
N VAL A 473 10.15 5.14 -4.29
CA VAL A 473 10.31 3.91 -3.50
C VAL A 473 9.48 2.77 -4.08
N THR A 474 8.25 3.06 -4.53
CA THR A 474 7.40 2.04 -5.18
C THR A 474 8.04 1.52 -6.47
N VAL A 475 8.55 2.42 -7.31
CA VAL A 475 9.28 2.06 -8.55
C VAL A 475 10.53 1.24 -8.23
N PHE A 476 11.34 1.68 -7.27
CA PHE A 476 12.52 0.95 -6.83
C PHE A 476 12.16 -0.48 -6.40
N LEU A 477 11.19 -0.63 -5.51
CA LEU A 477 10.77 -1.94 -5.02
C LEU A 477 10.18 -2.82 -6.13
N ALA A 478 9.39 -2.27 -7.05
CA ALA A 478 8.81 -3.01 -8.16
C ALA A 478 9.90 -3.55 -9.10
N LEU A 479 10.93 -2.75 -9.39
CA LEU A 479 12.01 -3.17 -10.28
C LEU A 479 13.02 -4.12 -9.61
N CYS A 480 13.16 -4.08 -8.28
CA CYS A 480 14.07 -4.99 -7.56
C CYS A 480 13.53 -6.41 -7.38
N LEU A 481 12.20 -6.62 -7.49
CA LEU A 481 11.54 -7.86 -7.04
C LEU A 481 10.68 -8.52 -8.11
N SER A 482 10.97 -8.27 -9.37
CA SER A 482 10.16 -8.79 -10.49
C SER A 482 10.38 -10.26 -10.81
N SER A 483 11.11 -11.06 -10.06
CA SER A 483 11.26 -12.49 -10.30
C SER A 483 10.52 -13.32 -9.24
N GLY A 484 9.18 -13.35 -9.32
CA GLY A 484 8.31 -14.28 -8.59
C GLY A 484 8.38 -14.27 -7.07
N GLY A 485 8.91 -13.21 -6.43
CA GLY A 485 9.16 -13.18 -4.98
C GLY A 485 10.18 -14.24 -4.52
N GLN A 486 10.68 -15.04 -5.44
CA GLN A 486 11.80 -15.92 -5.23
C GLN A 486 13.06 -15.13 -5.58
N ALA A 487 13.61 -14.41 -4.57
CA ALA A 487 15.01 -14.11 -4.62
C ALA A 487 15.71 -15.45 -4.92
N ARG A 488 16.25 -15.61 -6.10
CA ARG A 488 17.27 -16.65 -6.34
C ARG A 488 18.44 -16.25 -5.46
N LEU A 489 18.42 -16.72 -4.22
CA LEU A 489 19.54 -16.72 -3.30
C LEU A 489 20.53 -17.75 -3.75
#